data_d04fc19d5321b56061358c37c21b9bdf
#
_entry.id   d04fc19d5321b56061358c37c21b9bdf
#
_cell.length_a   1.000
_cell.length_b   1.000
_cell.length_c   1.000
_cell.angle_alpha   90.00
_cell.angle_beta   90.00
_cell.angle_gamma   90.00
#
_symmetry.space_group_name_H-M   'P 1'
#
loop_
_entity.id
_entity.type
_entity.pdbx_description
1 polymer ?
#
loop_
_entity_poly.entity_id
_entity_poly.type
_entity_poly.pdbx_seq_one_letter_code
_entity_poly.pdbx_strand_id
1 'polypeptide(L)'
;MNYQIEDVFSPRSFPQNTYISRKLDDEETVDDRLRRALAMKGNLIFVSGASKSGKTVLCHKAIAAESYIALSGNQISTKADFWNHIAEQLPLSDAVVTTTGGQDTAAKTGQAQFAVNFGVANMGVSINKTNGAAFNQQLAMTNNRTERQIIQYLIDNDKVLVIDDFHYVAREMQMYIARTLKTELFNGLKAVIISLPHRSDEAIICNPDLIGRTTSIEILPWTAAELKAIAVKGFKLLGMPIGEAEEDLLAQESITSPQLMQENCFQLAFAAMQKKQPISLDLVHFAFKQTARNYAHYERLVKAIVQGPVQGIGRRKLYALEQGSVDIYHLLLLAFKADPPVTELSMVTLKERIKGLLLSKELLSSTIISATINKIIKIVEATMPDLDALEYKAQCLYILDPFLLFYLRWK
;
A
#
# COMPACT_ATOMS: atom_id res chain seq x y z
N MET A 1 22.55 12.95 -21.22
CA MET A 1 22.13 13.31 -19.85
C MET A 1 22.66 12.23 -18.93
N ASN A 2 23.44 12.61 -17.90
CA ASN A 2 23.87 11.64 -16.90
C ASN A 2 22.76 11.54 -15.85
N TYR A 3 22.00 10.46 -15.87
CA TYR A 3 21.02 10.15 -14.83
C TYR A 3 21.74 9.76 -13.54
N GLN A 4 21.18 10.20 -12.40
CA GLN A 4 21.58 9.69 -11.08
C GLN A 4 20.83 8.40 -10.78
N ILE A 5 21.36 7.55 -9.89
CA ILE A 5 20.72 6.27 -9.55
C ILE A 5 19.32 6.47 -8.98
N GLU A 6 19.14 7.48 -8.12
CA GLU A 6 17.85 7.85 -7.49
C GLU A 6 16.83 8.37 -8.48
N ASP A 7 17.24 8.95 -9.60
CA ASP A 7 16.33 9.38 -10.67
C ASP A 7 15.82 8.19 -11.49
N VAL A 8 16.61 7.13 -11.57
CA VAL A 8 16.30 5.94 -12.37
C VAL A 8 15.53 4.90 -11.56
N PHE A 9 16.06 4.52 -10.41
CA PHE A 9 15.45 3.54 -9.53
C PHE A 9 14.86 4.22 -8.30
N SER A 10 13.54 4.29 -8.23
CA SER A 10 12.78 5.05 -7.23
C SER A 10 11.84 4.13 -6.43
N PRO A 11 12.35 3.29 -5.52
CA PRO A 11 11.55 2.26 -4.83
C PRO A 11 10.47 2.83 -3.92
N ARG A 12 10.60 4.09 -3.47
CA ARG A 12 9.69 4.75 -2.50
C ARG A 12 8.95 5.95 -3.07
N SER A 13 9.11 6.22 -4.35
CA SER A 13 8.45 7.32 -5.05
C SER A 13 7.99 6.88 -6.44
N PHE A 14 7.41 7.80 -7.21
CA PHE A 14 6.95 7.49 -8.57
C PHE A 14 8.16 7.19 -9.49
N PRO A 15 8.24 6.00 -10.11
CA PRO A 15 9.38 5.57 -10.93
C PRO A 15 9.32 6.15 -12.34
N GLN A 16 9.48 7.46 -12.50
CA GLN A 16 9.29 8.18 -13.76
C GLN A 16 10.08 7.58 -14.93
N ASN A 17 11.34 7.21 -14.69
CA ASN A 17 12.24 6.73 -15.74
C ASN A 17 12.11 5.23 -16.01
N THR A 18 11.69 4.45 -15.02
CA THR A 18 11.59 2.99 -15.09
C THR A 18 10.17 2.48 -14.97
N TYR A 19 9.17 3.35 -15.10
CA TYR A 19 7.79 2.93 -15.19
C TYR A 19 7.59 2.03 -16.42
N ILE A 20 6.91 0.91 -16.22
CA ILE A 20 6.53 -0.03 -17.27
C ILE A 20 5.00 -0.01 -17.38
N SER A 21 4.49 0.42 -18.53
CA SER A 21 3.07 0.31 -18.85
C SER A 21 2.75 -1.14 -19.17
N ARG A 22 1.90 -1.75 -18.38
CA ARG A 22 1.58 -3.18 -18.49
C ARG A 22 0.43 -3.42 -19.46
N LYS A 23 0.56 -4.42 -20.28
CA LYS A 23 -0.51 -4.87 -21.19
C LYS A 23 -1.55 -5.67 -20.42
N LEU A 24 -2.83 -5.43 -20.69
CA LEU A 24 -3.93 -6.29 -20.29
C LEU A 24 -4.17 -7.37 -21.34
N ASP A 25 -4.07 -6.96 -22.61
CA ASP A 25 -4.18 -7.78 -23.80
C ASP A 25 -3.32 -7.18 -24.93
N ASP A 26 -3.49 -7.62 -26.15
CA ASP A 26 -2.69 -7.15 -27.29
C ASP A 26 -2.98 -5.68 -27.67
N GLU A 27 -4.14 -5.15 -27.31
CA GLU A 27 -4.62 -3.85 -27.77
C GLU A 27 -4.61 -2.77 -26.65
N GLU A 28 -4.73 -3.17 -25.36
CA GLU A 28 -4.94 -2.25 -24.26
C GLU A 28 -3.93 -2.42 -23.13
N THR A 29 -3.45 -1.28 -22.60
CA THR A 29 -2.68 -1.27 -21.36
C THR A 29 -3.58 -1.01 -20.13
N VAL A 30 -3.07 -1.36 -18.94
CA VAL A 30 -3.76 -1.04 -17.67
C VAL A 30 -3.98 0.46 -17.52
N ASP A 31 -3.01 1.27 -17.97
CA ASP A 31 -3.08 2.73 -17.98
C ASP A 31 -4.24 3.24 -18.85
N ASP A 32 -4.37 2.70 -20.06
CA ASP A 32 -5.41 3.10 -21.01
C ASP A 32 -6.79 2.68 -20.50
N ARG A 33 -6.89 1.50 -19.90
CA ARG A 33 -8.11 1.03 -19.26
C ARG A 33 -8.56 1.97 -18.14
N LEU A 34 -7.64 2.41 -17.28
CA LEU A 34 -7.98 3.34 -16.21
C LEU A 34 -8.40 4.71 -16.78
N ARG A 35 -7.68 5.25 -17.78
CA ARG A 35 -8.07 6.50 -18.43
C ARG A 35 -9.44 6.42 -19.09
N ARG A 36 -9.72 5.32 -19.79
CA ARG A 36 -11.04 5.07 -20.40
C ARG A 36 -12.14 4.98 -19.34
N ALA A 37 -11.89 4.28 -18.23
CA ALA A 37 -12.84 4.18 -17.13
C ALA A 37 -13.11 5.54 -16.47
N LEU A 38 -12.10 6.41 -16.33
CA LEU A 38 -12.22 7.78 -15.81
C LEU A 38 -13.01 8.71 -16.75
N ALA A 39 -13.00 8.44 -18.06
CA ALA A 39 -13.79 9.18 -19.03
C ALA A 39 -15.28 8.82 -19.01
N MET A 40 -15.65 7.68 -18.43
CA MET A 40 -17.05 7.23 -18.31
C MET A 40 -17.73 7.96 -17.16
N LYS A 41 -18.74 8.80 -17.46
CA LYS A 41 -19.54 9.50 -16.45
C LYS A 41 -20.35 8.52 -15.61
N GLY A 42 -20.44 8.78 -14.32
CA GLY A 42 -21.24 7.97 -13.39
C GLY A 42 -20.61 6.61 -13.03
N ASN A 43 -19.31 6.44 -13.30
CA ASN A 43 -18.58 5.22 -13.10
C ASN A 43 -17.71 5.27 -11.84
N LEU A 44 -17.84 4.28 -10.96
CA LEU A 44 -16.93 4.04 -9.85
C LEU A 44 -15.87 3.04 -10.26
N ILE A 45 -14.61 3.39 -10.05
CA ILE A 45 -13.51 2.56 -10.49
C ILE A 45 -12.92 1.84 -9.27
N PHE A 46 -12.77 0.52 -9.38
CA PHE A 46 -12.06 -0.30 -8.42
C PHE A 46 -10.75 -0.76 -9.00
N VAL A 47 -9.64 -0.40 -8.35
CA VAL A 47 -8.32 -0.90 -8.67
C VAL A 47 -7.91 -1.90 -7.61
N SER A 48 -7.83 -3.18 -7.96
CA SER A 48 -7.43 -4.25 -7.06
C SER A 48 -6.12 -4.88 -7.48
N GLY A 49 -5.44 -5.53 -6.55
CA GLY A 49 -4.16 -6.22 -6.80
C GLY A 49 -3.41 -6.47 -5.50
N ALA A 50 -2.41 -7.33 -5.54
CA ALA A 50 -1.57 -7.66 -4.39
C ALA A 50 -0.95 -6.40 -3.76
N SER A 51 -0.55 -6.47 -2.50
CA SER A 51 0.22 -5.40 -1.86
C SER A 51 1.50 -5.13 -2.67
N LYS A 52 1.88 -3.86 -2.79
CA LYS A 52 3.10 -3.43 -3.52
C LYS A 52 3.12 -3.76 -5.02
N SER A 53 1.97 -4.05 -5.63
CA SER A 53 1.85 -4.33 -7.07
C SER A 53 1.86 -3.08 -7.98
N GLY A 54 1.86 -1.88 -7.40
CA GLY A 54 1.92 -0.61 -8.15
C GLY A 54 0.55 0.04 -8.39
N LYS A 55 -0.51 -0.33 -7.66
CA LYS A 55 -1.87 0.26 -7.78
C LYS A 55 -1.87 1.79 -7.67
N THR A 56 -1.27 2.31 -6.61
CA THR A 56 -1.17 3.76 -6.36
C THR A 56 -0.35 4.45 -7.45
N VAL A 57 0.75 3.83 -7.91
CA VAL A 57 1.60 4.33 -9.01
C VAL A 57 0.81 4.41 -10.32
N LEU A 58 -0.03 3.41 -10.62
CA LEU A 58 -0.93 3.44 -11.78
C LEU A 58 -1.87 4.65 -11.72
N CYS A 59 -2.51 4.89 -10.58
CA CYS A 59 -3.40 6.04 -10.42
C CYS A 59 -2.67 7.37 -10.60
N HIS A 60 -1.48 7.53 -10.03
CA HIS A 60 -0.64 8.71 -10.23
C HIS A 60 -0.15 8.88 -11.68
N LYS A 61 -0.04 7.79 -12.45
CA LYS A 61 0.32 7.85 -13.88
C LYS A 61 -0.84 8.24 -14.76
N ALA A 62 -2.04 7.75 -14.43
CA ALA A 62 -3.22 7.93 -15.28
C ALA A 62 -3.97 9.24 -15.00
N ILE A 63 -3.87 9.78 -13.76
CA ILE A 63 -4.56 10.99 -13.30
C ILE A 63 -3.56 12.12 -13.21
N ALA A 64 -3.90 13.27 -13.78
CA ALA A 64 -3.07 14.47 -13.69
C ALA A 64 -2.91 14.92 -12.23
N ALA A 65 -1.71 15.36 -11.85
CA ALA A 65 -1.39 15.70 -10.45
C ALA A 65 -2.32 16.76 -9.86
N GLU A 66 -2.69 17.74 -10.67
CA GLU A 66 -3.62 18.81 -10.30
C GLU A 66 -5.06 18.32 -10.07
N SER A 67 -5.45 17.18 -10.67
CA SER A 67 -6.78 16.58 -10.50
C SER A 67 -6.82 15.52 -9.39
N TYR A 68 -5.69 15.10 -8.85
CA TYR A 68 -5.58 13.99 -7.92
C TYR A 68 -5.89 14.42 -6.47
N ILE A 69 -6.95 13.89 -5.87
CA ILE A 69 -7.28 14.09 -4.45
C ILE A 69 -7.11 12.76 -3.73
N ALA A 70 -6.11 12.69 -2.86
CA ALA A 70 -5.71 11.45 -2.18
C ALA A 70 -6.37 11.28 -0.80
N LEU A 71 -6.90 10.10 -0.55
CA LEU A 71 -7.31 9.66 0.78
C LEU A 71 -6.67 8.31 1.09
N SER A 72 -6.29 8.09 2.34
CA SER A 72 -5.88 6.78 2.83
C SER A 72 -6.96 6.19 3.74
N GLY A 73 -7.35 4.94 3.51
CA GLY A 73 -8.33 4.23 4.32
C GLY A 73 -7.95 4.17 5.80
N ASN A 74 -6.66 4.12 6.12
CA ASN A 74 -6.14 4.15 7.49
C ASN A 74 -6.50 5.42 8.27
N GLN A 75 -6.79 6.52 7.57
CA GLN A 75 -7.09 7.82 8.16
C GLN A 75 -8.59 8.09 8.27
N ILE A 76 -9.44 7.17 7.80
CA ILE A 76 -10.88 7.35 7.74
C ILE A 76 -11.55 6.51 8.83
N SER A 77 -11.75 7.08 10.00
CA SER A 77 -12.49 6.45 11.10
C SER A 77 -13.91 6.98 11.24
N THR A 78 -14.15 8.24 10.90
CA THR A 78 -15.44 8.92 11.00
C THR A 78 -15.81 9.63 9.70
N LYS A 79 -17.10 10.04 9.59
CA LYS A 79 -17.56 10.89 8.48
C LYS A 79 -16.81 12.22 8.43
N ALA A 80 -16.50 12.78 9.59
CA ALA A 80 -15.76 14.02 9.69
C ALA A 80 -14.35 13.88 9.14
N ASP A 81 -13.64 12.78 9.45
CA ASP A 81 -12.30 12.50 8.90
C ASP A 81 -12.35 12.46 7.38
N PHE A 82 -13.33 11.71 6.82
CA PHE A 82 -13.49 11.60 5.38
C PHE A 82 -13.61 12.97 4.69
N TRP A 83 -14.49 13.84 5.18
CA TRP A 83 -14.70 15.15 4.56
C TRP A 83 -13.57 16.15 4.86
N ASN A 84 -13.00 16.11 6.06
CA ASN A 84 -11.90 16.99 6.43
C ASN A 84 -10.66 16.75 5.59
N HIS A 85 -10.25 15.49 5.41
CA HIS A 85 -9.09 15.16 4.58
C HIS A 85 -9.26 15.52 3.10
N ILE A 86 -10.49 15.49 2.58
CA ILE A 86 -10.76 16.03 1.24
C ILE A 86 -10.62 17.56 1.27
N ALA A 87 -11.28 18.22 2.22
CA ALA A 87 -11.33 19.68 2.32
C ALA A 87 -9.94 20.32 2.48
N GLU A 88 -9.04 19.69 3.23
CA GLU A 88 -7.66 20.13 3.44
C GLU A 88 -6.84 20.22 2.14
N GLN A 89 -7.18 19.42 1.15
CA GLN A 89 -6.51 19.39 -0.16
C GLN A 89 -7.09 20.38 -1.17
N LEU A 90 -8.20 21.05 -0.82
CA LEU A 90 -8.89 21.97 -1.72
C LEU A 90 -8.56 23.42 -1.37
N PRO A 91 -8.35 24.31 -2.35
CA PRO A 91 -8.11 25.73 -2.13
C PRO A 91 -9.40 26.49 -1.76
N LEU A 92 -10.18 25.90 -0.86
CA LEU A 92 -11.40 26.53 -0.34
C LEU A 92 -11.02 27.40 0.87
N SER A 93 -11.43 28.64 0.89
CA SER A 93 -11.19 29.56 2.02
C SER A 93 -11.95 29.10 3.27
N ASP A 94 -11.26 29.05 4.42
CA ASP A 94 -11.89 28.82 5.71
C ASP A 94 -12.69 30.05 6.11
N ALA A 95 -14.00 29.91 6.24
CA ALA A 95 -14.81 30.91 6.88
C ALA A 95 -14.63 30.79 8.38
N VAL A 96 -13.91 31.70 8.99
CA VAL A 96 -13.80 31.80 10.46
C VAL A 96 -15.10 32.44 10.97
N VAL A 97 -16.00 31.63 11.50
CA VAL A 97 -17.18 32.17 12.23
C VAL A 97 -16.76 32.38 13.68
N THR A 98 -16.52 33.63 14.04
CA THR A 98 -16.33 34.01 15.44
C THR A 98 -17.72 34.12 16.09
N THR A 99 -18.11 33.10 16.87
CA THR A 99 -19.34 33.20 17.66
C THR A 99 -18.98 33.86 18.99
N THR A 100 -19.31 35.15 19.13
CA THR A 100 -19.31 35.84 20.42
C THR A 100 -20.58 35.46 21.17
N GLY A 101 -20.48 34.59 22.17
CA GLY A 101 -21.55 34.32 23.10
C GLY A 101 -21.65 35.49 24.12
N GLY A 102 -22.54 36.42 23.89
CA GLY A 102 -22.95 37.40 24.86
C GLY A 102 -24.47 37.55 24.79
N GLN A 103 -25.17 37.18 25.86
CA GLN A 103 -26.52 37.64 26.09
C GLN A 103 -26.44 39.13 26.32
N ASP A 104 -26.94 39.90 25.39
CA ASP A 104 -27.62 41.15 25.66
C ASP A 104 -28.41 41.62 24.42
N THR A 105 -29.65 41.83 24.65
CA THR A 105 -30.63 42.44 23.78
C THR A 105 -30.29 43.89 23.49
N ALA A 106 -29.82 44.22 22.29
CA ALA A 106 -30.05 45.53 21.66
C ALA A 106 -29.69 45.49 20.19
N ALA A 107 -30.64 45.77 19.36
CA ALA A 107 -30.47 45.96 17.91
C ALA A 107 -29.44 47.05 17.62
N LYS A 108 -28.42 46.72 16.82
CA LYS A 108 -27.78 47.68 15.91
C LYS A 108 -27.00 46.91 14.82
N THR A 109 -27.33 47.26 13.60
CA THR A 109 -26.64 46.97 12.36
C THR A 109 -25.13 47.14 12.49
N GLY A 110 -24.39 46.03 12.36
CA GLY A 110 -22.93 46.03 12.29
C GLY A 110 -22.46 45.24 11.09
N GLN A 111 -21.77 45.92 10.19
CA GLN A 111 -21.12 45.36 9.01
C GLN A 111 -20.13 44.26 9.41
N ALA A 112 -20.33 43.08 8.85
CA ALA A 112 -19.34 42.01 8.94
C ALA A 112 -18.14 42.34 8.02
N GLN A 113 -17.00 42.64 8.62
CA GLN A 113 -15.74 42.74 7.87
C GLN A 113 -15.16 41.33 7.71
N PHE A 114 -15.15 40.87 6.48
CA PHE A 114 -14.44 39.66 6.12
C PHE A 114 -12.94 39.99 5.90
N ALA A 115 -12.10 39.50 6.81
CA ALA A 115 -10.66 39.53 6.60
C ALA A 115 -10.25 38.24 5.87
N VAL A 116 -9.91 38.38 4.60
CA VAL A 116 -9.31 37.32 3.80
C VAL A 116 -7.80 37.36 4.04
N ASN A 117 -7.26 36.40 4.76
CA ASN A 117 -5.81 36.21 4.86
C ASN A 117 -5.36 35.09 3.94
N PHE A 118 -4.66 35.52 2.87
CA PHE A 118 -3.83 34.64 2.05
C PHE A 118 -2.46 34.45 2.70
N GLY A 119 -1.98 33.21 2.82
CA GLY A 119 -0.54 32.88 2.90
C GLY A 119 -0.02 32.48 4.25
N VAL A 120 0.47 31.27 4.26
CA VAL A 120 1.63 30.70 4.97
C VAL A 120 2.10 31.33 6.28
N ALA A 121 2.06 30.51 7.32
CA ALA A 121 2.93 30.42 8.51
C ALA A 121 3.18 31.70 9.35
N ASN A 122 2.99 31.49 10.63
CA ASN A 122 3.31 32.34 11.79
C ASN A 122 2.19 33.27 12.27
N MET A 123 1.23 32.69 12.99
CA MET A 123 0.40 33.47 13.89
C MET A 123 1.07 33.59 15.26
N GLY A 124 1.82 34.70 15.41
CA GLY A 124 2.13 35.22 16.72
C GLY A 124 0.88 35.87 17.31
N VAL A 125 0.29 35.22 18.31
CA VAL A 125 -0.81 35.83 19.11
C VAL A 125 -0.24 36.85 20.07
N SER A 126 -0.41 38.14 19.76
CA SER A 126 -0.16 39.21 20.73
C SER A 126 -1.41 39.40 21.62
N ILE A 127 -1.34 38.90 22.84
CA ILE A 127 -2.36 39.11 23.86
C ILE A 127 -2.09 40.48 24.52
N ASN A 128 -2.89 41.50 24.22
CA ASN A 128 -2.95 42.71 25.01
C ASN A 128 -3.84 42.46 26.24
N LYS A 129 -3.20 42.44 27.39
CA LYS A 129 -3.83 42.27 28.71
C LYS A 129 -4.36 43.64 29.17
N THR A 130 -5.68 43.81 29.19
CA THR A 130 -6.32 44.87 29.98
C THR A 130 -7.53 44.31 30.72
N ASN A 131 -7.38 44.23 32.01
CA ASN A 131 -8.32 44.14 33.16
C ASN A 131 -9.70 43.47 32.97
N GLY A 132 -9.84 42.30 33.59
CA GLY A 132 -10.91 42.00 34.53
C GLY A 132 -12.30 41.67 33.90
N ALA A 133 -12.40 40.64 33.06
CA ALA A 133 -13.56 39.76 32.95
C ALA A 133 -13.08 38.49 32.26
N ALA A 134 -13.36 37.33 32.80
CA ALA A 134 -12.99 36.05 32.21
C ALA A 134 -13.84 35.81 30.96
N PHE A 135 -13.32 36.20 29.81
CA PHE A 135 -13.85 35.77 28.50
C PHE A 135 -13.28 34.38 28.22
N ASN A 136 -14.08 33.36 28.41
CA ASN A 136 -13.85 32.07 27.79
C ASN A 136 -14.12 32.20 26.28
N GLN A 137 -13.16 32.65 25.50
CA GLN A 137 -13.18 32.49 24.04
C GLN A 137 -12.82 31.04 23.74
N GLN A 138 -13.84 30.23 23.56
CA GLN A 138 -13.73 28.95 22.92
C GLN A 138 -13.70 29.23 21.42
N LEU A 139 -12.49 29.29 20.83
CA LEU A 139 -12.28 29.25 19.39
C LEU A 139 -12.67 27.85 18.92
N ALA A 140 -13.94 27.64 18.62
CA ALA A 140 -14.36 26.50 17.85
C ALA A 140 -14.03 26.82 16.38
N MET A 141 -12.91 26.30 15.88
CA MET A 141 -12.70 26.17 14.45
C MET A 141 -13.71 25.13 13.91
N THR A 142 -14.88 25.58 13.57
CA THR A 142 -15.82 24.75 12.82
C THR A 142 -15.42 24.86 11.36
N ASN A 143 -14.86 23.78 10.81
CA ASN A 143 -14.78 23.57 9.37
C ASN A 143 -16.21 23.52 8.81
N ASN A 144 -16.79 24.67 8.52
CA ASN A 144 -18.15 24.80 7.98
C ASN A 144 -18.19 24.60 6.46
N ARG A 145 -17.27 23.81 5.92
CA ARG A 145 -17.37 23.36 4.54
C ARG A 145 -18.43 22.29 4.50
N THR A 146 -19.58 22.59 3.94
CA THR A 146 -20.62 21.59 3.77
C THR A 146 -20.14 20.52 2.80
N GLU A 147 -20.47 19.25 3.05
CA GLU A 147 -20.21 18.13 2.14
C GLU A 147 -20.57 18.50 0.69
N ARG A 148 -21.67 19.22 0.51
CA ARG A 148 -22.14 19.69 -0.79
C ARG A 148 -21.18 20.66 -1.49
N GLN A 149 -20.55 21.57 -0.77
CA GLN A 149 -19.57 22.52 -1.35
C GLN A 149 -18.30 21.80 -1.78
N ILE A 150 -17.83 20.81 -1.00
CA ILE A 150 -16.69 19.97 -1.33
C ILE A 150 -16.97 19.18 -2.61
N ILE A 151 -18.12 18.50 -2.67
CA ILE A 151 -18.53 17.72 -3.84
C ILE A 151 -18.64 18.59 -5.09
N GLN A 152 -19.33 19.73 -4.96
CA GLN A 152 -19.48 20.65 -6.09
C GLN A 152 -18.14 21.13 -6.61
N TYR A 153 -17.20 21.48 -5.71
CA TYR A 153 -15.84 21.86 -6.11
C TYR A 153 -15.11 20.74 -6.85
N LEU A 154 -15.20 19.49 -6.38
CA LEU A 154 -14.58 18.34 -7.04
C LEU A 154 -15.12 18.17 -8.46
N ILE A 155 -16.42 18.28 -8.64
CA ILE A 155 -17.08 18.14 -9.96
C ILE A 155 -16.69 19.29 -10.89
N ASP A 156 -16.81 20.55 -10.44
CA ASP A 156 -16.57 21.75 -11.26
C ASP A 156 -15.11 21.88 -11.71
N ASN A 157 -14.16 21.32 -10.94
CA ASN A 157 -12.73 21.36 -11.23
C ASN A 157 -12.16 20.04 -11.76
N ASP A 158 -13.01 19.12 -12.19
CA ASP A 158 -12.65 17.81 -12.75
C ASP A 158 -11.66 17.04 -11.86
N LYS A 159 -11.87 17.08 -10.54
CA LYS A 159 -11.05 16.37 -9.58
C LYS A 159 -11.43 14.90 -9.52
N VAL A 160 -10.45 14.05 -9.27
CA VAL A 160 -10.62 12.60 -9.09
C VAL A 160 -10.31 12.26 -7.64
N LEU A 161 -11.31 11.78 -6.92
CA LEU A 161 -11.14 11.29 -5.56
C LEU A 161 -10.54 9.88 -5.59
N VAL A 162 -9.36 9.71 -5.04
CA VAL A 162 -8.69 8.40 -4.95
C VAL A 162 -8.61 7.98 -3.49
N ILE A 163 -9.28 6.87 -3.16
CA ILE A 163 -9.28 6.29 -1.80
C ILE A 163 -8.39 5.05 -1.84
N ASP A 164 -7.17 5.21 -1.35
CA ASP A 164 -6.21 4.10 -1.27
C ASP A 164 -6.42 3.31 0.03
N ASP A 165 -6.03 2.04 0.01
CA ASP A 165 -6.13 1.14 1.15
C ASP A 165 -7.54 1.06 1.77
N PHE A 166 -8.58 1.07 0.93
CA PHE A 166 -9.98 1.08 1.35
C PHE A 166 -10.38 -0.08 2.26
N HIS A 167 -9.67 -1.18 2.20
CA HIS A 167 -9.89 -2.35 3.06
C HIS A 167 -9.63 -2.10 4.55
N TYR A 168 -8.93 -1.02 4.92
CA TYR A 168 -8.77 -0.60 6.32
C TYR A 168 -9.94 0.23 6.85
N VAL A 169 -10.78 0.74 5.97
CA VAL A 169 -11.97 1.50 6.37
C VAL A 169 -12.98 0.56 7.04
N ALA A 170 -13.49 0.92 8.21
CA ALA A 170 -14.52 0.15 8.90
C ALA A 170 -15.76 -0.04 8.02
N ARG A 171 -16.41 -1.21 8.08
CA ARG A 171 -17.54 -1.58 7.21
C ARG A 171 -18.68 -0.55 7.20
N GLU A 172 -19.00 0.04 8.33
CA GLU A 172 -20.03 1.08 8.42
C GLU A 172 -19.65 2.32 7.61
N MET A 173 -18.38 2.71 7.66
CA MET A 173 -17.86 3.82 6.88
C MET A 173 -17.75 3.48 5.40
N GLN A 174 -17.37 2.24 5.05
CA GLN A 174 -17.42 1.78 3.64
C GLN A 174 -18.82 1.93 3.06
N MET A 175 -19.85 1.51 3.80
CA MET A 175 -21.27 1.67 3.38
C MET A 175 -21.67 3.14 3.25
N TYR A 176 -21.23 4.01 4.17
CA TYR A 176 -21.49 5.44 4.09
C TYR A 176 -20.85 6.03 2.83
N ILE A 177 -19.56 5.77 2.60
CA ILE A 177 -18.82 6.26 1.43
C ILE A 177 -19.47 5.76 0.13
N ALA A 178 -19.78 4.46 0.04
CA ALA A 178 -20.41 3.88 -1.14
C ALA A 178 -21.77 4.53 -1.48
N ARG A 179 -22.61 4.82 -0.47
CA ARG A 179 -23.89 5.51 -0.65
C ARG A 179 -23.70 6.97 -1.09
N THR A 180 -22.75 7.67 -0.49
CA THR A 180 -22.42 9.05 -0.83
C THR A 180 -21.91 9.13 -2.26
N LEU A 181 -20.93 8.30 -2.62
CA LEU A 181 -20.38 8.28 -3.97
C LEU A 181 -21.42 7.92 -5.03
N LYS A 182 -22.33 6.97 -4.75
CA LYS A 182 -23.38 6.57 -5.71
C LYS A 182 -24.18 7.75 -6.23
N THR A 183 -24.61 8.64 -5.35
CA THR A 183 -25.41 9.81 -5.72
C THR A 183 -24.58 10.80 -6.53
N GLU A 184 -23.36 11.05 -6.09
CA GLU A 184 -22.51 12.09 -6.63
C GLU A 184 -21.79 11.69 -7.93
N LEU A 185 -21.56 10.41 -8.16
CA LEU A 185 -21.09 9.87 -9.43
C LEU A 185 -22.07 10.21 -10.57
N PHE A 186 -23.38 10.10 -10.32
CA PHE A 186 -24.40 10.49 -11.31
C PHE A 186 -24.31 11.97 -11.66
N ASN A 187 -23.92 12.81 -10.70
CA ASN A 187 -23.73 14.26 -10.87
C ASN A 187 -22.40 14.63 -11.53
N GLY A 188 -21.53 13.65 -11.78
CA GLY A 188 -20.27 13.86 -12.50
C GLY A 188 -18.99 13.74 -11.64
N LEU A 189 -19.12 13.39 -10.34
CA LEU A 189 -17.96 13.09 -9.51
C LEU A 189 -17.17 11.92 -10.12
N LYS A 190 -15.84 12.00 -10.08
CA LYS A 190 -14.93 10.91 -10.45
C LYS A 190 -14.31 10.31 -9.18
N ALA A 191 -14.37 9.00 -9.05
CA ALA A 191 -13.80 8.32 -7.88
C ALA A 191 -13.12 6.99 -8.25
N VAL A 192 -11.99 6.73 -7.60
CA VAL A 192 -11.22 5.49 -7.68
C VAL A 192 -11.06 4.93 -6.27
N ILE A 193 -11.38 3.67 -6.08
CA ILE A 193 -11.14 2.92 -4.85
C ILE A 193 -10.04 1.91 -5.10
N ILE A 194 -9.00 1.93 -4.27
CA ILE A 194 -7.89 0.99 -4.33
C ILE A 194 -7.99 0.02 -3.15
N SER A 195 -7.93 -1.28 -3.42
CA SER A 195 -8.07 -2.32 -2.40
C SER A 195 -7.26 -3.57 -2.73
N LEU A 196 -7.26 -4.55 -1.82
CA LEU A 196 -6.73 -5.89 -2.06
C LEU A 196 -7.73 -6.74 -2.87
N PRO A 197 -7.28 -7.78 -3.64
CA PRO A 197 -8.12 -8.51 -4.60
C PRO A 197 -9.41 -9.10 -4.00
N HIS A 198 -9.32 -9.70 -2.83
CA HIS A 198 -10.47 -10.38 -2.19
C HIS A 198 -11.32 -9.48 -1.31
N ARG A 199 -10.94 -8.22 -1.16
CA ARG A 199 -11.62 -7.20 -0.33
C ARG A 199 -12.25 -6.08 -1.15
N SER A 200 -11.98 -6.03 -2.46
CA SER A 200 -12.59 -5.05 -3.38
C SER A 200 -14.12 -5.25 -3.51
N ASP A 201 -14.57 -6.49 -3.43
CA ASP A 201 -15.98 -6.84 -3.58
C ASP A 201 -16.82 -6.45 -2.35
N GLU A 202 -16.21 -6.25 -1.18
CA GLU A 202 -16.93 -5.88 0.04
C GLU A 202 -17.66 -4.54 -0.10
N ALA A 203 -17.03 -3.57 -0.76
CA ALA A 203 -17.65 -2.26 -1.01
C ALA A 203 -18.81 -2.35 -2.03
N ILE A 204 -18.71 -3.24 -3.03
CA ILE A 204 -19.77 -3.52 -4.01
C ILE A 204 -20.91 -4.30 -3.34
N ILE A 205 -20.57 -5.31 -2.54
CA ILE A 205 -21.53 -6.12 -1.78
C ILE A 205 -22.31 -5.25 -0.78
N CYS A 206 -21.66 -4.24 -0.20
CA CYS A 206 -22.31 -3.29 0.70
C CYS A 206 -23.39 -2.44 0.01
N ASN A 207 -23.34 -2.29 -1.33
CA ASN A 207 -24.34 -1.53 -2.08
C ASN A 207 -24.62 -2.15 -3.46
N PRO A 208 -25.58 -3.09 -3.54
CA PRO A 208 -25.96 -3.76 -4.80
C PRO A 208 -26.33 -2.80 -5.93
N ASP A 209 -26.75 -1.59 -5.61
CA ASP A 209 -27.13 -0.56 -6.59
C ASP A 209 -25.94 0.05 -7.35
N LEU A 210 -24.70 -0.25 -6.95
CA LEU A 210 -23.50 0.08 -7.68
C LEU A 210 -23.21 -0.94 -8.81
N ILE A 211 -23.88 -2.09 -8.80
CA ILE A 211 -23.78 -3.09 -9.87
C ILE A 211 -24.19 -2.44 -11.21
N GLY A 212 -23.32 -2.54 -12.22
CA GLY A 212 -23.50 -1.90 -13.53
C GLY A 212 -23.02 -0.44 -13.62
N ARG A 213 -22.54 0.15 -12.53
CA ARG A 213 -21.89 1.47 -12.50
C ARG A 213 -20.43 1.40 -12.01
N THR A 214 -19.84 0.23 -12.08
CA THR A 214 -18.48 -0.01 -11.61
C THR A 214 -17.62 -0.57 -12.72
N THR A 215 -16.36 -0.15 -12.76
CA THR A 215 -15.32 -0.76 -13.56
C THR A 215 -14.26 -1.31 -12.64
N SER A 216 -14.05 -2.62 -12.69
CA SER A 216 -12.96 -3.27 -11.95
C SER A 216 -11.73 -3.38 -12.85
N ILE A 217 -10.61 -2.99 -12.30
CA ILE A 217 -9.27 -3.10 -12.91
C ILE A 217 -8.42 -3.91 -11.94
N GLU A 218 -8.16 -5.15 -12.30
CA GLU A 218 -7.32 -6.01 -11.49
C GLU A 218 -5.86 -5.93 -11.98
N ILE A 219 -4.97 -5.62 -11.06
CA ILE A 219 -3.52 -5.65 -11.32
C ILE A 219 -3.01 -7.04 -10.95
N LEU A 220 -2.82 -7.84 -11.99
CA LEU A 220 -2.27 -9.18 -11.85
C LEU A 220 -0.84 -9.14 -11.28
N PRO A 221 -0.35 -10.23 -10.67
CA PRO A 221 1.05 -10.35 -10.28
C PRO A 221 1.98 -10.02 -11.44
N TRP A 222 3.10 -9.35 -11.15
CA TRP A 222 4.08 -9.04 -12.17
C TRP A 222 4.79 -10.30 -12.65
N THR A 223 4.90 -10.45 -13.94
CA THR A 223 5.68 -11.52 -14.56
C THR A 223 7.18 -11.24 -14.46
N ALA A 224 8.00 -12.28 -14.56
CA ALA A 224 9.45 -12.12 -14.61
C ALA A 224 9.90 -11.21 -15.77
N ALA A 225 9.25 -11.30 -16.93
CA ALA A 225 9.56 -10.46 -18.09
C ALA A 225 9.27 -8.97 -17.84
N GLU A 226 8.13 -8.65 -17.19
CA GLU A 226 7.80 -7.28 -16.82
C GLU A 226 8.77 -6.70 -15.78
N LEU A 227 9.18 -7.51 -14.79
CA LEU A 227 10.18 -7.11 -13.80
C LEU A 227 11.55 -6.90 -14.46
N LYS A 228 12.00 -7.81 -15.32
CA LYS A 228 13.23 -7.64 -16.10
C LYS A 228 13.24 -6.33 -16.88
N ALA A 229 12.11 -5.94 -17.48
CA ALA A 229 12.01 -4.69 -18.23
C ALA A 229 12.37 -3.46 -17.38
N ILE A 230 12.10 -3.49 -16.05
CA ILE A 230 12.51 -2.43 -15.12
C ILE A 230 14.05 -2.36 -15.06
N ALA A 231 14.73 -3.50 -14.86
CA ALA A 231 16.18 -3.57 -14.78
C ALA A 231 16.84 -3.15 -16.10
N VAL A 232 16.44 -3.78 -17.20
CA VAL A 232 16.99 -3.50 -18.54
C VAL A 232 16.91 -2.00 -18.86
N LYS A 233 15.72 -1.40 -18.66
CA LYS A 233 15.49 0.02 -18.90
C LYS A 233 16.35 0.90 -18.00
N GLY A 234 16.39 0.60 -16.72
CA GLY A 234 17.10 1.41 -15.74
C GLY A 234 18.63 1.33 -15.89
N PHE A 235 19.18 0.14 -16.02
CA PHE A 235 20.63 -0.03 -16.19
C PHE A 235 21.12 0.52 -17.53
N LYS A 236 20.29 0.45 -18.59
CA LYS A 236 20.58 1.12 -19.87
C LYS A 236 20.68 2.64 -19.72
N LEU A 237 19.78 3.26 -18.95
CA LEU A 237 19.78 4.72 -18.68
C LEU A 237 21.02 5.13 -17.88
N LEU A 238 21.50 4.28 -16.96
CA LEU A 238 22.70 4.50 -16.18
C LEU A 238 24.01 4.22 -16.96
N GLY A 239 23.89 3.62 -18.15
CA GLY A 239 25.09 3.17 -18.91
C GLY A 239 25.82 2.01 -18.24
N MET A 240 25.15 1.23 -17.39
CA MET A 240 25.68 0.07 -16.68
C MET A 240 25.24 -1.21 -17.39
N PRO A 241 26.13 -1.98 -18.06
CA PRO A 241 25.72 -3.22 -18.68
C PRO A 241 25.36 -4.27 -17.62
N ILE A 242 24.25 -4.97 -17.85
CA ILE A 242 23.77 -6.09 -17.01
C ILE A 242 23.57 -7.32 -17.91
N GLY A 243 23.90 -8.51 -17.39
CA GLY A 243 23.72 -9.77 -18.10
C GLY A 243 22.34 -10.39 -17.85
N GLU A 244 21.94 -11.31 -18.72
CA GLU A 244 20.64 -12.00 -18.64
C GLU A 244 20.50 -12.81 -17.35
N ALA A 245 21.57 -13.44 -16.87
CA ALA A 245 21.55 -14.22 -15.63
C ALA A 245 21.29 -13.33 -14.38
N GLU A 246 21.87 -12.13 -14.37
CA GLU A 246 21.63 -11.15 -13.31
C GLU A 246 20.21 -10.58 -13.38
N GLU A 247 19.68 -10.32 -14.58
CA GLU A 247 18.31 -9.88 -14.79
C GLU A 247 17.30 -10.94 -14.32
N ASP A 248 17.53 -12.21 -14.64
CA ASP A 248 16.71 -13.34 -14.24
C ASP A 248 16.66 -13.49 -12.72
N LEU A 249 17.84 -13.42 -12.09
CA LEU A 249 17.94 -13.53 -10.64
C LEU A 249 17.26 -12.35 -9.93
N LEU A 250 17.44 -11.12 -10.45
CA LEU A 250 16.74 -9.93 -9.94
C LEU A 250 15.21 -10.08 -10.03
N ALA A 251 14.71 -10.55 -11.17
CA ALA A 251 13.28 -10.73 -11.38
C ALA A 251 12.69 -11.81 -10.48
N GLN A 252 13.38 -12.96 -10.37
CA GLN A 252 12.95 -14.06 -9.51
C GLN A 252 12.88 -13.64 -8.04
N GLU A 253 13.95 -13.00 -7.52
CA GLU A 253 14.03 -12.60 -6.11
C GLU A 253 13.21 -11.34 -5.78
N SER A 254 12.69 -10.65 -6.79
CA SER A 254 11.75 -9.54 -6.58
C SER A 254 10.30 -9.99 -6.32
N ILE A 255 10.02 -11.29 -6.39
CA ILE A 255 8.79 -11.93 -5.87
C ILE A 255 7.53 -11.18 -6.34
N THR A 256 7.35 -11.06 -7.64
CA THR A 256 6.21 -10.36 -8.30
C THR A 256 6.02 -8.89 -7.88
N SER A 257 6.95 -8.28 -7.13
CA SER A 257 6.85 -6.91 -6.63
C SER A 257 7.74 -5.94 -7.43
N PRO A 258 7.16 -4.99 -8.18
CA PRO A 258 7.94 -3.97 -8.87
C PRO A 258 8.69 -3.04 -7.90
N GLN A 259 8.13 -2.81 -6.70
CA GLN A 259 8.81 -2.01 -5.69
C GLN A 259 10.08 -2.71 -5.20
N LEU A 260 10.02 -4.01 -4.94
CA LEU A 260 11.20 -4.79 -4.54
C LEU A 260 12.23 -4.85 -5.68
N MET A 261 11.77 -4.96 -6.93
CA MET A 261 12.64 -4.88 -8.11
C MET A 261 13.39 -3.54 -8.18
N GLN A 262 12.70 -2.41 -7.96
CA GLN A 262 13.30 -1.09 -7.89
C GLN A 262 14.35 -1.00 -6.77
N GLU A 263 14.04 -1.52 -5.57
CA GLU A 263 14.96 -1.52 -4.43
C GLU A 263 16.21 -2.35 -4.73
N ASN A 264 16.05 -3.56 -5.26
CA ASN A 264 17.16 -4.44 -5.62
C ASN A 264 18.06 -3.83 -6.71
N CYS A 265 17.45 -3.23 -7.75
CA CYS A 265 18.20 -2.53 -8.80
C CYS A 265 18.92 -1.31 -8.25
N PHE A 266 18.29 -0.53 -7.36
CA PHE A 266 18.94 0.60 -6.71
C PHE A 266 20.19 0.17 -5.93
N GLN A 267 20.06 -0.85 -5.07
CA GLN A 267 21.16 -1.36 -4.26
C GLN A 267 22.30 -1.94 -5.14
N LEU A 268 21.93 -2.61 -6.23
CA LEU A 268 22.90 -3.16 -7.18
C LEU A 268 23.67 -2.05 -7.92
N ALA A 269 22.98 -1.06 -8.44
CA ALA A 269 23.59 0.08 -9.13
C ALA A 269 24.52 0.85 -8.17
N PHE A 270 24.07 1.10 -6.94
CA PHE A 270 24.86 1.76 -5.91
C PHE A 270 26.12 0.96 -5.55
N ALA A 271 25.99 -0.36 -5.37
CA ALA A 271 27.12 -1.24 -5.08
C ALA A 271 28.13 -1.29 -6.23
N ALA A 272 27.67 -1.36 -7.49
CA ALA A 272 28.52 -1.34 -8.67
C ALA A 272 29.33 -0.05 -8.76
N MET A 273 28.68 1.10 -8.55
CA MET A 273 29.32 2.41 -8.55
C MET A 273 30.35 2.54 -7.41
N GLN A 274 29.97 2.15 -6.18
CA GLN A 274 30.82 2.27 -5.00
C GLN A 274 32.08 1.39 -5.09
N LYS A 275 31.91 0.16 -5.55
CA LYS A 275 33.02 -0.79 -5.69
C LYS A 275 33.78 -0.63 -6.98
N LYS A 276 33.29 0.21 -7.92
CA LYS A 276 33.85 0.38 -9.27
C LYS A 276 34.05 -0.96 -10.01
N GLN A 277 33.04 -1.81 -9.90
CA GLN A 277 33.07 -3.16 -10.48
C GLN A 277 31.89 -3.35 -11.45
N PRO A 278 32.07 -4.17 -12.50
CA PRO A 278 30.95 -4.56 -13.34
C PRO A 278 29.92 -5.34 -12.53
N ILE A 279 28.68 -5.32 -13.03
CA ILE A 279 27.61 -6.13 -12.45
C ILE A 279 27.94 -7.60 -12.66
N SER A 280 27.73 -8.40 -11.62
CA SER A 280 27.94 -9.85 -11.58
C SER A 280 26.96 -10.49 -10.59
N LEU A 281 26.76 -11.80 -10.66
CA LEU A 281 25.91 -12.54 -9.72
C LEU A 281 26.33 -12.33 -8.25
N ASP A 282 27.63 -12.29 -7.97
CA ASP A 282 28.12 -12.02 -6.61
C ASP A 282 27.72 -10.62 -6.14
N LEU A 283 27.75 -9.64 -7.04
CA LEU A 283 27.33 -8.29 -6.71
C LEU A 283 25.80 -8.20 -6.52
N VAL A 284 25.03 -8.97 -7.29
CA VAL A 284 23.56 -9.12 -7.08
C VAL A 284 23.28 -9.71 -5.71
N HIS A 285 23.95 -10.79 -5.32
CA HIS A 285 23.80 -11.38 -3.98
C HIS A 285 24.20 -10.40 -2.87
N PHE A 286 25.25 -9.61 -3.08
CA PHE A 286 25.61 -8.54 -2.15
C PHE A 286 24.50 -7.49 -2.05
N ALA A 287 23.94 -7.04 -3.18
CA ALA A 287 22.86 -6.07 -3.23
C ALA A 287 21.60 -6.59 -2.49
N PHE A 288 21.22 -7.86 -2.66
CA PHE A 288 20.11 -8.47 -1.94
C PHE A 288 20.31 -8.44 -0.42
N LYS A 289 21.53 -8.72 0.05
CA LYS A 289 21.84 -8.58 1.48
C LYS A 289 21.73 -7.14 1.98
N GLN A 290 22.08 -6.14 1.15
CA GLN A 290 21.87 -4.73 1.51
C GLN A 290 20.36 -4.40 1.54
N THR A 291 19.59 -4.85 0.54
CA THR A 291 18.14 -4.70 0.52
C THR A 291 17.52 -5.34 1.78
N ALA A 292 17.89 -6.57 2.12
CA ALA A 292 17.36 -7.25 3.30
C ALA A 292 17.65 -6.50 4.62
N ARG A 293 18.81 -5.84 4.73
CA ARG A 293 19.13 -5.00 5.90
C ARG A 293 18.16 -3.84 6.10
N ASN A 294 17.62 -3.26 5.01
CA ASN A 294 16.61 -2.21 5.09
C ASN A 294 15.30 -2.71 5.71
N TYR A 295 15.09 -4.02 5.71
CA TYR A 295 13.93 -4.71 6.27
C TYR A 295 14.20 -5.40 7.60
N ALA A 296 15.24 -4.97 8.33
CA ALA A 296 15.62 -5.55 9.63
C ALA A 296 14.50 -5.50 10.70
N HIS A 297 13.48 -4.66 10.52
CA HIS A 297 12.31 -4.62 11.38
C HIS A 297 11.55 -5.96 11.43
N TYR A 298 11.64 -6.81 10.39
CA TYR A 298 11.09 -8.17 10.42
C TYR A 298 11.84 -9.12 11.35
N GLU A 299 13.03 -8.76 11.82
CA GLU A 299 13.83 -9.64 12.69
C GLU A 299 13.08 -10.06 13.96
N ARG A 300 12.38 -9.11 14.59
CA ARG A 300 11.56 -9.38 15.76
C ARG A 300 10.44 -10.35 15.44
N LEU A 301 9.77 -10.18 14.30
CA LEU A 301 8.69 -11.04 13.84
C LEU A 301 9.20 -12.47 13.58
N VAL A 302 10.29 -12.59 12.81
CA VAL A 302 10.89 -13.91 12.49
C VAL A 302 11.32 -14.63 13.77
N LYS A 303 11.97 -13.93 14.72
CA LYS A 303 12.31 -14.49 16.03
C LYS A 303 11.08 -14.97 16.79
N ALA A 304 10.00 -14.18 16.81
CA ALA A 304 8.75 -14.57 17.47
C ALA A 304 8.11 -15.82 16.83
N ILE A 305 8.12 -15.93 15.49
CA ILE A 305 7.60 -17.11 14.79
C ILE A 305 8.46 -18.33 15.09
N VAL A 306 9.80 -18.24 15.02
CA VAL A 306 10.71 -19.35 15.35
C VAL A 306 10.55 -19.79 16.79
N GLN A 307 10.40 -18.85 17.72
CA GLN A 307 10.14 -19.16 19.13
C GLN A 307 8.78 -19.83 19.31
N GLY A 308 7.77 -19.46 18.50
CA GLY A 308 6.40 -19.97 18.57
C GLY A 308 5.72 -19.69 19.91
N PRO A 309 4.56 -20.29 20.21
CA PRO A 309 3.86 -20.09 21.47
C PRO A 309 4.71 -20.58 22.66
N VAL A 310 4.74 -19.79 23.74
CA VAL A 310 5.53 -20.09 24.96
C VAL A 310 5.14 -21.43 25.58
N GLN A 311 3.86 -21.78 25.51
CA GLN A 311 3.36 -23.07 26.04
C GLN A 311 3.89 -24.24 25.22
N GLY A 312 4.56 -25.20 25.90
CA GLY A 312 5.04 -26.46 25.30
C GLY A 312 6.36 -26.38 24.53
N ILE A 313 7.15 -25.28 24.67
CA ILE A 313 8.46 -25.15 23.97
C ILE A 313 9.33 -26.41 24.16
N GLY A 314 9.51 -26.91 25.38
CA GLY A 314 10.35 -28.09 25.66
C GLY A 314 9.75 -29.46 25.26
N ARG A 315 8.51 -29.50 24.74
CA ARG A 315 7.80 -30.71 24.34
C ARG A 315 7.50 -30.82 22.85
N ARG A 316 8.02 -29.89 22.05
CA ARG A 316 7.77 -29.87 20.59
C ARG A 316 8.58 -30.98 19.91
N LYS A 317 7.95 -31.66 18.95
CA LYS A 317 8.64 -32.62 18.08
C LYS A 317 9.71 -31.84 17.30
N LEU A 318 10.93 -32.34 17.30
CA LEU A 318 12.01 -31.88 16.47
C LEU A 318 12.09 -32.68 15.18
N TYR A 319 12.36 -32.04 14.11
CA TYR A 319 12.48 -32.58 12.76
C TYR A 319 13.93 -32.48 12.30
N ALA A 320 14.51 -33.60 11.89
CA ALA A 320 15.88 -33.67 11.45
C ALA A 320 16.06 -33.17 10.03
N LEU A 321 16.96 -32.21 9.82
CA LEU A 321 17.38 -31.61 8.54
C LEU A 321 18.88 -31.87 8.37
N GLU A 322 19.41 -31.61 7.17
CA GLU A 322 20.85 -31.71 6.91
C GLU A 322 21.71 -30.83 7.83
N GLN A 323 21.18 -29.68 8.24
CA GLN A 323 21.90 -28.69 9.06
C GLN A 323 21.48 -28.70 10.54
N GLY A 324 20.89 -29.82 11.03
CA GLY A 324 20.46 -29.94 12.43
C GLY A 324 19.00 -30.29 12.58
N SER A 325 18.43 -29.99 13.74
CA SER A 325 17.01 -30.27 14.03
C SER A 325 16.26 -29.01 14.39
N VAL A 326 15.04 -28.88 13.89
CA VAL A 326 14.18 -27.71 14.09
C VAL A 326 12.77 -28.15 14.52
N ASP A 327 12.04 -27.25 15.17
CA ASP A 327 10.62 -27.49 15.45
C ASP A 327 9.74 -27.14 14.23
N ILE A 328 8.45 -27.37 14.34
CA ILE A 328 7.49 -27.19 13.24
C ILE A 328 7.39 -25.72 12.79
N TYR A 329 7.57 -24.74 13.66
CA TYR A 329 7.48 -23.31 13.30
C TYR A 329 8.65 -22.90 12.43
N HIS A 330 9.86 -23.28 12.83
CA HIS A 330 11.06 -23.04 12.03
C HIS A 330 11.01 -23.80 10.70
N LEU A 331 10.58 -25.08 10.73
CA LEU A 331 10.41 -25.90 9.51
C LEU A 331 9.47 -25.24 8.49
N LEU A 332 8.34 -24.68 8.95
CA LEU A 332 7.42 -23.96 8.04
C LEU A 332 8.04 -22.70 7.46
N LEU A 333 8.77 -21.90 8.25
CA LEU A 333 9.49 -20.74 7.68
C LEU A 333 10.52 -21.15 6.62
N LEU A 334 11.22 -22.28 6.82
CA LEU A 334 12.13 -22.80 5.81
C LEU A 334 11.38 -23.24 4.54
N ALA A 335 10.20 -23.86 4.70
CA ALA A 335 9.35 -24.23 3.56
C ALA A 335 8.78 -23.01 2.81
N PHE A 336 8.43 -21.91 3.52
CA PHE A 336 7.94 -20.68 2.92
C PHE A 336 9.01 -20.05 2.01
N LYS A 337 10.27 -19.98 2.49
CA LYS A 337 11.37 -19.36 1.76
C LYS A 337 12.06 -20.25 0.73
N ALA A 338 11.63 -21.51 0.57
CA ALA A 338 12.25 -22.45 -0.38
C ALA A 338 12.05 -22.01 -1.85
N ASP A 339 12.96 -22.46 -2.70
CA ASP A 339 12.91 -22.17 -4.14
C ASP A 339 11.78 -22.93 -4.87
N PRO A 340 11.20 -22.30 -5.90
CA PRO A 340 11.27 -20.89 -6.23
C PRO A 340 10.48 -20.03 -5.22
N PRO A 341 10.83 -18.74 -5.01
CA PRO A 341 10.04 -17.85 -4.15
C PRO A 341 8.67 -17.60 -4.79
N VAL A 342 7.62 -17.94 -4.06
CA VAL A 342 6.23 -17.75 -4.50
C VAL A 342 5.39 -17.18 -3.37
N THR A 343 4.39 -16.39 -3.72
CA THR A 343 3.47 -15.77 -2.78
C THR A 343 2.26 -16.64 -2.46
N GLU A 344 2.01 -17.68 -3.26
CA GLU A 344 0.92 -18.64 -3.06
C GLU A 344 1.47 -20.04 -2.89
N LEU A 345 1.14 -20.67 -1.76
CA LEU A 345 1.59 -22.00 -1.41
C LEU A 345 0.39 -22.89 -1.08
N SER A 346 0.01 -23.73 -2.04
CA SER A 346 -1.00 -24.75 -1.78
C SER A 346 -0.54 -25.75 -0.70
N MET A 347 -1.47 -26.43 -0.06
CA MET A 347 -1.14 -27.48 0.90
C MET A 347 -0.27 -28.59 0.27
N VAL A 348 -0.48 -28.88 -1.01
CA VAL A 348 0.32 -29.87 -1.76
C VAL A 348 1.77 -29.38 -1.87
N THR A 349 1.96 -28.17 -2.36
CA THR A 349 3.29 -27.54 -2.52
C THR A 349 4.01 -27.43 -1.18
N LEU A 350 3.31 -27.04 -0.10
CA LEU A 350 3.90 -26.98 1.24
C LEU A 350 4.39 -28.33 1.71
N LYS A 351 3.60 -29.40 1.53
CA LYS A 351 4.01 -30.76 1.89
C LYS A 351 5.23 -31.23 1.10
N GLU A 352 5.28 -30.93 -0.19
CA GLU A 352 6.42 -31.28 -1.03
C GLU A 352 7.71 -30.56 -0.58
N ARG A 353 7.62 -29.25 -0.30
CA ARG A 353 8.74 -28.46 0.22
C ARG A 353 9.22 -29.00 1.58
N ILE A 354 8.30 -29.25 2.50
CA ILE A 354 8.61 -29.84 3.82
C ILE A 354 9.29 -31.19 3.65
N LYS A 355 8.73 -32.08 2.81
CA LYS A 355 9.32 -33.40 2.51
C LYS A 355 10.73 -33.27 1.94
N GLY A 356 10.96 -32.26 1.07
CA GLY A 356 12.29 -31.98 0.52
C GLY A 356 13.31 -31.60 1.58
N LEU A 357 12.91 -30.87 2.61
CA LEU A 357 13.76 -30.42 3.72
C LEU A 357 14.08 -31.54 4.73
N LEU A 358 13.17 -32.50 4.94
CA LEU A 358 13.30 -33.52 5.96
C LEU A 358 14.21 -34.70 5.52
N LEU A 359 15.15 -35.07 6.37
CA LEU A 359 15.96 -36.29 6.16
C LEU A 359 15.09 -37.55 6.10
N SER A 360 14.06 -37.63 6.94
CA SER A 360 13.15 -38.79 7.01
C SER A 360 12.23 -38.93 5.80
N LYS A 361 12.11 -37.86 4.97
CA LYS A 361 11.12 -37.78 3.87
C LYS A 361 9.67 -38.06 4.32
N GLU A 362 9.39 -37.89 5.60
CA GLU A 362 8.07 -38.07 6.22
C GLU A 362 7.09 -37.02 5.66
N LEU A 363 5.84 -37.44 5.43
CA LEU A 363 4.77 -36.55 5.06
C LEU A 363 4.04 -36.04 6.31
N LEU A 364 4.10 -34.77 6.59
CA LEU A 364 3.31 -34.17 7.65
C LEU A 364 1.82 -34.11 7.27
N SER A 365 0.94 -34.32 8.28
CA SER A 365 -0.50 -34.21 8.04
C SER A 365 -0.91 -32.76 7.76
N SER A 366 -1.90 -32.55 6.87
CA SER A 366 -2.47 -31.25 6.58
C SER A 366 -2.97 -30.55 7.85
N THR A 367 -3.52 -31.29 8.79
CA THR A 367 -4.05 -30.79 10.07
C THR A 367 -2.95 -30.11 10.90
N ILE A 368 -1.77 -30.74 11.01
CA ILE A 368 -0.63 -30.15 11.75
C ILE A 368 -0.14 -28.89 11.05
N ILE A 369 0.02 -28.93 9.72
CA ILE A 369 0.48 -27.79 8.93
C ILE A 369 -0.50 -26.62 9.06
N SER A 370 -1.80 -26.84 8.82
CA SER A 370 -2.84 -25.78 8.90
C SER A 370 -2.95 -25.19 10.30
N ALA A 371 -2.94 -26.04 11.34
CA ALA A 371 -2.99 -25.57 12.72
C ALA A 371 -1.77 -24.71 13.09
N THR A 372 -0.59 -25.07 12.55
CA THR A 372 0.63 -24.27 12.80
C THR A 372 0.63 -22.98 12.02
N ILE A 373 0.19 -22.96 10.76
CA ILE A 373 0.03 -21.74 9.95
C ILE A 373 -0.90 -20.77 10.67
N ASN A 374 -2.06 -21.22 11.14
CA ASN A 374 -2.99 -20.35 11.88
C ASN A 374 -2.39 -19.78 13.18
N LYS A 375 -1.50 -20.52 13.84
CA LYS A 375 -0.75 -20.00 15.00
C LYS A 375 0.31 -18.99 14.57
N ILE A 376 1.02 -19.21 13.45
CA ILE A 376 1.97 -18.26 12.90
C ILE A 376 1.25 -16.95 12.56
N ILE A 377 0.09 -16.99 11.91
CA ILE A 377 -0.71 -15.79 11.60
C ILE A 377 -1.04 -15.02 12.89
N LYS A 378 -1.50 -15.68 13.93
CA LYS A 378 -1.75 -15.03 15.23
C LYS A 378 -0.49 -14.41 15.86
N ILE A 379 0.68 -15.01 15.67
CA ILE A 379 1.96 -14.43 16.12
C ILE A 379 2.28 -13.19 15.29
N VAL A 380 2.01 -13.20 13.99
CA VAL A 380 2.19 -12.02 13.11
C VAL A 380 1.29 -10.89 13.58
N GLU A 381 -0.01 -11.13 13.73
CA GLU A 381 -1.00 -10.16 14.22
C GLU A 381 -0.64 -9.57 15.60
N ALA A 382 -0.15 -10.41 16.52
CA ALA A 382 0.26 -9.96 17.85
C ALA A 382 1.57 -9.17 17.87
N THR A 383 2.50 -9.46 16.92
CA THR A 383 3.84 -8.85 16.89
C THR A 383 3.86 -7.58 16.04
N MET A 384 3.09 -7.55 14.96
CA MET A 384 2.97 -6.46 14.00
C MET A 384 1.50 -6.31 13.57
N PRO A 385 0.64 -5.69 14.39
CA PRO A 385 -0.82 -5.63 14.15
C PRO A 385 -1.22 -4.95 12.84
N ASP A 386 -0.39 -4.00 12.39
CA ASP A 386 -0.65 -3.22 11.17
C ASP A 386 -0.11 -3.89 9.89
N LEU A 387 0.44 -5.11 10.03
CA LEU A 387 1.03 -5.85 8.91
C LEU A 387 0.16 -7.02 8.49
N ASP A 388 -0.55 -6.88 7.38
CA ASP A 388 -1.20 -7.98 6.68
C ASP A 388 -0.15 -8.80 5.90
N ALA A 389 0.61 -9.66 6.61
CA ALA A 389 1.70 -10.40 5.97
C ALA A 389 1.30 -11.77 5.43
N LEU A 390 0.38 -12.45 6.09
CA LEU A 390 0.01 -13.84 5.80
C LEU A 390 -1.50 -14.03 5.88
N GLU A 391 -2.07 -14.76 4.93
CA GLU A 391 -3.45 -15.21 4.95
C GLU A 391 -3.51 -16.73 4.66
N TYR A 392 -4.38 -17.46 5.34
CA TYR A 392 -4.60 -18.87 5.05
C TYR A 392 -6.08 -19.13 4.78
N LYS A 393 -6.41 -19.46 3.53
CA LYS A 393 -7.77 -19.68 3.06
C LYS A 393 -7.80 -20.81 2.04
N ALA A 394 -8.86 -21.61 2.02
CA ALA A 394 -9.07 -22.69 1.05
C ALA A 394 -7.86 -23.63 0.88
N GLN A 395 -7.17 -23.96 1.98
CA GLN A 395 -5.95 -24.78 2.00
C GLN A 395 -4.77 -24.20 1.18
N CYS A 396 -4.73 -22.90 1.03
CA CYS A 396 -3.63 -22.17 0.44
C CYS A 396 -3.12 -21.11 1.41
N LEU A 397 -1.81 -21.03 1.57
CA LEU A 397 -1.13 -19.94 2.28
C LEU A 397 -0.79 -18.86 1.25
N TYR A 398 -1.26 -17.65 1.52
CA TYR A 398 -0.92 -16.44 0.79
C TYR A 398 0.09 -15.64 1.61
N ILE A 399 1.24 -15.34 1.02
CA ILE A 399 2.23 -14.43 1.58
C ILE A 399 1.95 -13.06 0.95
N LEU A 400 1.20 -12.23 1.67
CA LEU A 400 0.71 -10.95 1.18
C LEU A 400 1.81 -9.90 1.11
N ASP A 401 2.85 -10.06 1.94
CA ASP A 401 3.99 -9.16 1.97
C ASP A 401 5.24 -9.79 1.33
N PRO A 402 5.60 -9.41 0.10
CA PRO A 402 6.78 -9.93 -0.59
C PRO A 402 8.10 -9.53 0.10
N PHE A 403 8.11 -8.42 0.86
CA PHE A 403 9.31 -8.00 1.58
C PHE A 403 9.63 -8.91 2.77
N LEU A 404 8.62 -9.43 3.46
CA LEU A 404 8.83 -10.44 4.49
C LEU A 404 9.46 -11.70 3.89
N LEU A 405 8.93 -12.19 2.76
CA LEU A 405 9.48 -13.37 2.09
C LEU A 405 10.93 -13.11 1.62
N PHE A 406 11.19 -11.96 1.02
CA PHE A 406 12.54 -11.57 0.62
C PHE A 406 13.49 -11.52 1.81
N TYR A 407 13.07 -10.91 2.92
CA TYR A 407 13.86 -10.85 4.15
C TYR A 407 14.20 -12.25 4.68
N LEU A 408 13.23 -13.18 4.69
CA LEU A 408 13.46 -14.58 5.11
C LEU A 408 14.52 -15.29 4.26
N ARG A 409 14.65 -14.92 3.00
CA ARG A 409 15.59 -15.55 2.05
C ARG A 409 17.01 -14.99 2.17
N TRP A 410 17.15 -13.68 2.36
CA TRP A 410 18.41 -12.95 2.18
C TRP A 410 19.04 -12.39 3.47
N LYS A 411 18.36 -12.62 4.60
CA LYS A 411 18.92 -12.30 5.92
C LYS A 411 20.15 -13.13 6.27
#